data_3f7d4470e7c6c6983447621ca3df720e
#
_entry.id   3f7d4470e7c6c6983447621ca3df720e
#
_cell.length_a   1.000
_cell.length_b   1.000
_cell.length_c   1.000
_cell.angle_alpha   90.00
_cell.angle_beta   90.00
_cell.angle_gamma   90.00
#
_symmetry.space_group_name_H-M   'P 1'
#
loop_
_entity.id
_entity.type
_entity.pdbx_description
1 polymer ?
#
loop_
_entity_poly.entity_id
_entity_poly.type
_entity_poly.pdbx_seq_one_letter_code
_entity_poly.pdbx_strand_id
1 'polypeptide(L)'
;MVVNAFFATFAAKKTKTTMAPRKPSIPKGTRDFSTAEMARRNYIFDTIREVFGLYGYRQIETPAMENLSTLMGKYGDEGDKLLFKILNSGDYLRGTDRELIDAGDYVHLTPQISDKGLRYDLTVPFARFVVQHREELQLPFKRFQIQPVWRADRPQKGRYREFYQCDADVVGSDSLLNEVELLQIIDQVFRRLRIRVAIKLNNRKVLAGIAELIGAPDKLIDITVAIDKI
;
A
#
# COMPACT_ATOMS: atom_id res chain seq x y z
N MET A 1 -27.75 -18.28 4.30
CA MET A 1 -26.29 -18.36 4.43
C MET A 1 -25.87 -19.74 3.94
N VAL A 2 -25.39 -19.82 2.68
CA VAL A 2 -24.98 -21.09 2.07
C VAL A 2 -23.46 -21.19 2.24
N VAL A 3 -23.03 -22.09 3.12
CA VAL A 3 -21.61 -22.43 3.29
C VAL A 3 -21.30 -23.51 2.27
N ASN A 4 -20.71 -23.14 1.13
CA ASN A 4 -20.16 -24.10 0.17
C ASN A 4 -18.78 -24.55 0.64
N ALA A 5 -18.68 -25.70 1.29
CA ALA A 5 -17.42 -26.38 1.54
C ALA A 5 -16.97 -27.05 0.23
N PHE A 6 -16.03 -26.45 -0.50
CA PHE A 6 -15.37 -27.09 -1.63
C PHE A 6 -14.29 -28.03 -1.10
N PHE A 7 -14.57 -29.34 -1.08
CA PHE A 7 -13.54 -30.36 -1.00
C PHE A 7 -13.01 -30.61 -2.42
N ALA A 8 -11.88 -30.01 -2.76
CA ALA A 8 -11.18 -30.34 -3.99
C ALA A 8 -10.36 -31.61 -3.78
N THR A 9 -10.86 -32.75 -4.29
CA THR A 9 -10.07 -33.98 -4.40
C THR A 9 -9.17 -33.85 -5.62
N PHE A 10 -7.89 -33.55 -5.41
CA PHE A 10 -6.91 -33.54 -6.50
C PHE A 10 -6.54 -34.95 -6.91
N ALA A 11 -7.17 -35.48 -7.97
CA ALA A 11 -6.69 -36.64 -8.69
C ALA A 11 -5.53 -36.19 -9.59
N ALA A 12 -4.29 -36.50 -9.21
CA ALA A 12 -3.11 -36.17 -9.98
C ALA A 12 -3.08 -37.02 -11.26
N LYS A 13 -3.44 -36.45 -12.43
CA LYS A 13 -3.06 -37.00 -13.71
C LYS A 13 -1.54 -36.89 -13.87
N LYS A 14 -0.85 -38.04 -13.91
CA LYS A 14 0.59 -38.14 -14.21
C LYS A 14 0.85 -37.70 -15.65
N THR A 15 1.11 -36.44 -15.88
CA THR A 15 1.81 -35.97 -17.08
C THR A 15 3.31 -36.16 -16.84
N LYS A 16 3.95 -36.97 -17.67
CA LYS A 16 5.41 -37.16 -17.68
C LYS A 16 6.09 -35.88 -18.17
N THR A 17 6.35 -34.96 -17.26
CA THR A 17 7.29 -33.85 -17.50
C THR A 17 8.52 -34.15 -16.67
N THR A 18 9.65 -34.39 -17.32
CA THR A 18 10.96 -34.75 -16.73
C THR A 18 11.68 -33.57 -16.06
N MET A 19 10.96 -32.77 -15.32
CA MET A 19 11.59 -31.80 -14.40
C MET A 19 11.64 -32.38 -12.99
N ALA A 20 12.81 -32.40 -12.38
CA ALA A 20 12.95 -32.75 -10.97
C ALA A 20 11.92 -31.97 -10.14
N PRO A 21 11.22 -32.61 -9.18
CA PRO A 21 10.19 -31.92 -8.38
C PRO A 21 10.85 -30.79 -7.60
N ARG A 22 10.57 -29.53 -8.00
CA ARG A 22 10.97 -28.36 -7.22
C ARG A 22 10.15 -28.34 -5.93
N LYS A 23 10.82 -28.16 -4.80
CA LYS A 23 10.12 -27.94 -3.52
C LYS A 23 9.20 -26.72 -3.68
N PRO A 24 7.94 -26.80 -3.21
CA PRO A 24 7.06 -25.63 -3.16
C PRO A 24 7.75 -24.48 -2.43
N SER A 25 7.60 -23.27 -2.95
CA SER A 25 8.15 -22.04 -2.36
C SER A 25 7.22 -20.89 -2.59
N ILE A 26 7.28 -19.90 -1.71
CA ILE A 26 6.56 -18.64 -1.85
C ILE A 26 7.43 -17.59 -2.54
N PRO A 27 6.85 -16.55 -3.16
CA PRO A 27 7.60 -15.44 -3.75
C PRO A 27 8.50 -14.75 -2.72
N LYS A 28 9.69 -14.33 -3.15
CA LYS A 28 10.63 -13.63 -2.28
C LYS A 28 10.02 -12.32 -1.75
N GLY A 29 10.06 -12.13 -0.44
CA GLY A 29 9.52 -10.94 0.22
C GLY A 29 8.04 -11.06 0.60
N THR A 30 7.44 -12.25 0.46
CA THR A 30 6.14 -12.61 1.02
C THR A 30 6.30 -13.62 2.14
N ARG A 31 5.24 -13.90 2.89
CA ARG A 31 5.26 -14.90 3.95
C ARG A 31 3.88 -15.48 4.22
N ASP A 32 3.85 -16.73 4.65
CA ASP A 32 2.67 -17.36 5.23
C ASP A 32 2.51 -16.94 6.70
N PHE A 33 1.30 -16.99 7.19
CA PHE A 33 0.97 -16.77 8.58
C PHE A 33 0.29 -18.01 9.16
N SER A 34 0.86 -18.57 10.20
CA SER A 34 0.27 -19.66 10.94
C SER A 34 -1.03 -19.24 11.68
N THR A 35 -1.82 -20.21 12.14
CA THR A 35 -3.05 -19.94 12.90
C THR A 35 -2.79 -19.10 14.15
N ALA A 36 -1.68 -19.35 14.85
CA ALA A 36 -1.29 -18.58 16.03
C ALA A 36 -0.88 -17.14 15.68
N GLU A 37 -0.18 -16.94 14.56
CA GLU A 37 0.17 -15.60 14.06
C GLU A 37 -1.09 -14.85 13.62
N MET A 38 -2.03 -15.53 12.95
CA MET A 38 -3.30 -14.91 12.54
C MET A 38 -4.15 -14.49 13.73
N ALA A 39 -4.19 -15.26 14.80
CA ALA A 39 -4.89 -14.85 16.04
C ALA A 39 -4.31 -13.55 16.62
N ARG A 40 -2.97 -13.41 16.66
CA ARG A 40 -2.31 -12.19 17.12
C ARG A 40 -2.56 -11.01 16.18
N ARG A 41 -2.54 -11.25 14.87
CA ARG A 41 -2.82 -10.21 13.87
C ARG A 41 -4.25 -9.70 13.97
N ASN A 42 -5.22 -10.60 14.11
CA ASN A 42 -6.62 -10.23 14.27
C ASN A 42 -6.83 -9.41 15.54
N TYR A 43 -6.20 -9.79 16.67
CA TYR A 43 -6.23 -9.00 17.89
C TYR A 43 -5.74 -7.55 17.68
N ILE A 44 -4.65 -7.37 16.91
CA ILE A 44 -4.13 -6.03 16.56
C ILE A 44 -5.14 -5.28 15.68
N PHE A 45 -5.64 -5.92 14.64
CA PHE A 45 -6.58 -5.29 13.70
C PHE A 45 -7.89 -4.92 14.37
N ASP A 46 -8.41 -5.77 15.24
CA ASP A 46 -9.65 -5.52 15.96
C ASP A 46 -9.48 -4.37 16.95
N THR A 47 -8.35 -4.32 17.67
CA THR A 47 -8.00 -3.18 18.52
C THR A 47 -7.96 -1.87 17.74
N ILE A 48 -7.36 -1.85 16.54
CA ILE A 48 -7.30 -0.67 15.67
C ILE A 48 -8.70 -0.28 15.18
N ARG A 49 -9.50 -1.25 14.71
CA ARG A 49 -10.89 -1.00 14.25
C ARG A 49 -11.76 -0.38 15.34
N GLU A 50 -11.68 -0.93 16.55
CA GLU A 50 -12.42 -0.39 17.69
C GLU A 50 -12.04 1.07 17.98
N VAL A 51 -10.75 1.37 18.01
CA VAL A 51 -10.30 2.74 18.27
C VAL A 51 -10.75 3.67 17.15
N PHE A 52 -10.57 3.32 15.88
CA PHE A 52 -11.05 4.13 14.77
C PHE A 52 -12.56 4.39 14.84
N GLY A 53 -13.33 3.37 15.21
CA GLY A 53 -14.79 3.49 15.41
C GLY A 53 -15.18 4.50 16.49
N LEU A 54 -14.41 4.58 17.60
CA LEU A 54 -14.65 5.56 18.68
C LEU A 54 -14.51 7.02 18.22
N TYR A 55 -13.66 7.28 17.21
CA TYR A 55 -13.45 8.60 16.63
C TYR A 55 -14.30 8.87 15.39
N GLY A 56 -15.26 7.98 15.09
CA GLY A 56 -16.20 8.13 13.98
C GLY A 56 -15.63 7.82 12.60
N TYR A 57 -14.47 7.16 12.52
CA TYR A 57 -13.92 6.69 11.26
C TYR A 57 -14.69 5.47 10.77
N ARG A 58 -15.04 5.46 9.49
CA ARG A 58 -15.78 4.38 8.82
C ARG A 58 -14.83 3.54 7.98
N GLN A 59 -14.98 2.22 8.04
CA GLN A 59 -14.18 1.32 7.22
C GLN A 59 -14.65 1.39 5.77
N ILE A 60 -13.67 1.50 4.86
CA ILE A 60 -13.86 1.25 3.44
C ILE A 60 -12.83 0.24 2.96
N GLU A 61 -13.06 -0.32 1.78
CA GLU A 61 -12.10 -1.16 1.08
C GLU A 61 -12.04 -0.74 -0.39
N THR A 62 -10.85 -0.82 -0.96
CA THR A 62 -10.62 -0.60 -2.39
C THR A 62 -10.02 -1.87 -3.01
N PRO A 63 -10.13 -2.07 -4.33
CA PRO A 63 -9.54 -3.23 -5.00
C PRO A 63 -8.03 -3.32 -4.78
N ALA A 64 -7.51 -4.55 -4.77
CA ALA A 64 -6.06 -4.80 -4.73
C ALA A 64 -5.36 -4.34 -6.03
N MET A 65 -6.08 -4.45 -7.14
CA MET A 65 -5.64 -4.02 -8.47
C MET A 65 -6.23 -2.66 -8.81
N GLU A 66 -5.41 -1.77 -9.32
CA GLU A 66 -5.79 -0.46 -9.86
C GLU A 66 -5.27 -0.33 -11.30
N ASN A 67 -5.89 0.55 -12.07
CA ASN A 67 -5.36 0.91 -13.38
C ASN A 67 -3.98 1.55 -13.23
N LEU A 68 -3.03 1.19 -14.08
CA LEU A 68 -1.69 1.77 -14.05
C LEU A 68 -1.71 3.29 -14.21
N SER A 69 -2.62 3.83 -15.02
CA SER A 69 -2.83 5.28 -15.17
C SER A 69 -3.22 5.99 -13.86
N THR A 70 -3.83 5.27 -12.92
CA THR A 70 -4.14 5.78 -11.59
C THR A 70 -2.92 5.75 -10.66
N LEU A 71 -2.09 4.72 -10.77
CA LEU A 71 -0.95 4.49 -9.88
C LEU A 71 0.31 5.27 -10.30
N MET A 72 0.59 5.35 -11.61
CA MET A 72 1.82 5.94 -12.15
C MET A 72 1.85 7.47 -12.05
N GLY A 73 3.05 8.03 -11.93
CA GLY A 73 3.30 9.48 -11.92
C GLY A 73 2.86 10.19 -10.63
N LYS A 74 2.43 9.47 -9.59
CA LYS A 74 1.97 10.08 -8.33
C LYS A 74 3.11 10.36 -7.34
N TYR A 75 4.16 9.57 -7.40
CA TYR A 75 5.33 9.64 -6.51
C TYR A 75 6.67 9.74 -7.26
N GLY A 76 6.62 10.23 -8.52
CA GLY A 76 7.78 10.33 -9.40
C GLY A 76 8.34 8.97 -9.82
N ASP A 77 9.47 8.98 -10.51
CA ASP A 77 10.11 7.80 -11.08
C ASP A 77 10.47 6.72 -10.05
N GLU A 78 10.77 7.12 -8.83
CA GLU A 78 11.06 6.17 -7.75
C GLU A 78 9.80 5.40 -7.31
N GLY A 79 8.66 6.06 -7.22
CA GLY A 79 7.39 5.43 -6.93
C GLY A 79 6.97 4.44 -8.01
N ASP A 80 7.18 4.78 -9.26
CA ASP A 80 6.84 3.93 -10.41
C ASP A 80 7.67 2.63 -10.46
N LYS A 81 8.89 2.65 -9.90
CA LYS A 81 9.75 1.46 -9.73
C LYS A 81 9.25 0.51 -8.65
N LEU A 82 8.42 1.01 -7.72
CA LEU A 82 7.85 0.20 -6.64
C LEU A 82 6.61 -0.59 -7.06
N LEU A 83 6.04 -0.31 -8.22
CA LEU A 83 4.81 -0.93 -8.70
C LEU A 83 5.04 -2.35 -9.19
N PHE A 84 4.24 -3.30 -8.70
CA PHE A 84 4.04 -4.57 -9.35
C PHE A 84 3.04 -4.39 -10.48
N LYS A 85 3.51 -4.51 -11.72
CA LYS A 85 2.70 -4.46 -12.93
C LYS A 85 2.15 -5.84 -13.24
N ILE A 86 0.89 -5.93 -13.68
CA ILE A 86 0.20 -7.19 -13.98
C ILE A 86 0.05 -7.28 -15.48
N LEU A 87 0.62 -8.34 -16.07
CA LEU A 87 0.47 -8.61 -17.50
C LEU A 87 -1.01 -8.80 -17.86
N ASN A 88 -1.40 -8.27 -19.02
CA ASN A 88 -2.75 -8.46 -19.54
C ASN A 88 -3.06 -9.94 -19.71
N SER A 89 -4.30 -10.33 -19.46
CA SER A 89 -4.72 -11.74 -19.58
C SER A 89 -4.75 -12.21 -21.04
N GLY A 90 -4.48 -13.48 -21.26
CA GLY A 90 -4.47 -14.08 -22.58
C GLY A 90 -3.18 -13.82 -23.33
N ASP A 91 -3.27 -13.54 -24.63
CA ASP A 91 -2.12 -13.21 -25.48
C ASP A 91 -1.75 -11.74 -25.27
N TYR A 92 -0.95 -11.47 -24.23
CA TYR A 92 -0.55 -10.10 -23.84
C TYR A 92 0.40 -9.42 -24.83
N LEU A 93 0.94 -10.15 -25.82
CA LEU A 93 1.75 -9.59 -26.90
C LEU A 93 0.92 -9.27 -28.15
N ARG A 94 -0.37 -9.62 -28.16
CA ARG A 94 -1.23 -9.36 -29.31
C ARG A 94 -1.43 -7.85 -29.51
N GLY A 95 -1.04 -7.37 -30.67
CA GLY A 95 -1.15 -5.95 -31.03
C GLY A 95 -0.05 -5.08 -30.46
N THR A 96 0.96 -5.68 -29.82
CA THR A 96 2.13 -4.97 -29.31
C THR A 96 3.07 -4.65 -30.47
N ASP A 97 3.70 -3.47 -30.41
CA ASP A 97 4.74 -3.08 -31.35
C ASP A 97 5.99 -3.96 -31.15
N ARG A 98 6.32 -4.72 -32.20
CA ARG A 98 7.49 -5.62 -32.18
C ARG A 98 8.82 -4.87 -32.13
N GLU A 99 8.88 -3.67 -32.69
CA GLU A 99 10.11 -2.86 -32.66
C GLU A 99 10.49 -2.48 -31.21
N LEU A 100 9.49 -2.24 -30.35
CA LEU A 100 9.73 -1.98 -28.92
C LEU A 100 10.28 -3.22 -28.20
N ILE A 101 9.82 -4.41 -28.59
CA ILE A 101 10.30 -5.68 -28.02
C ILE A 101 11.76 -5.89 -28.43
N ASP A 102 12.06 -5.75 -29.72
CA ASP A 102 13.38 -5.99 -30.27
C ASP A 102 14.40 -4.95 -29.80
N ALA A 103 13.97 -3.71 -29.62
CA ALA A 103 14.77 -2.63 -29.06
C ALA A 103 14.96 -2.73 -27.53
N GLY A 104 14.17 -3.56 -26.84
CA GLY A 104 14.18 -3.64 -25.37
C GLY A 104 13.64 -2.37 -24.71
N ASP A 105 12.80 -1.60 -25.41
CA ASP A 105 12.16 -0.40 -24.87
C ASP A 105 10.96 -0.75 -23.97
N TYR A 106 11.30 -1.21 -22.76
CA TYR A 106 10.29 -1.61 -21.77
C TYR A 106 9.43 -0.44 -21.25
N VAL A 107 9.88 0.80 -21.41
CA VAL A 107 9.12 1.98 -20.95
C VAL A 107 7.87 2.17 -21.81
N HIS A 108 8.00 2.14 -23.12
CA HIS A 108 6.90 2.26 -24.07
C HIS A 108 6.15 0.93 -24.28
N LEU A 109 6.83 -0.20 -24.06
CA LEU A 109 6.22 -1.53 -24.13
C LEU A 109 5.27 -1.80 -22.96
N THR A 110 5.65 -1.42 -21.74
CA THR A 110 4.88 -1.74 -20.52
C THR A 110 3.41 -1.35 -20.62
N PRO A 111 3.01 -0.14 -21.04
CA PRO A 111 1.60 0.24 -21.16
C PRO A 111 0.80 -0.60 -22.16
N GLN A 112 1.45 -1.23 -23.12
CA GLN A 112 0.81 -2.06 -24.13
C GLN A 112 0.50 -3.48 -23.61
N ILE A 113 1.30 -3.98 -22.68
CA ILE A 113 1.19 -5.35 -22.14
C ILE A 113 0.65 -5.42 -20.72
N SER A 114 0.48 -4.28 -20.07
CA SER A 114 0.02 -4.18 -18.68
C SER A 114 -0.79 -2.91 -18.48
N ASP A 115 -2.07 -3.05 -18.27
CA ASP A 115 -3.02 -1.96 -17.98
C ASP A 115 -3.30 -1.80 -16.47
N LYS A 116 -2.84 -2.76 -15.65
CA LYS A 116 -3.12 -2.84 -14.21
C LYS A 116 -1.85 -3.06 -13.41
N GLY A 117 -1.89 -2.62 -12.15
CA GLY A 117 -0.86 -2.92 -11.16
C GLY A 117 -1.47 -3.24 -9.80
N LEU A 118 -0.67 -3.82 -8.92
CA LEU A 118 -1.03 -3.95 -7.52
C LEU A 118 -0.81 -2.59 -6.83
N ARG A 119 -1.78 -2.17 -6.02
CA ARG A 119 -1.64 -0.94 -5.24
C ARG A 119 -0.44 -1.04 -4.30
N TYR A 120 0.35 0.01 -4.22
CA TYR A 120 1.53 0.08 -3.34
C TYR A 120 1.28 0.88 -2.06
N ASP A 121 0.16 1.57 -1.98
CA ASP A 121 -0.38 2.23 -0.79
C ASP A 121 -1.92 2.22 -0.82
N LEU A 122 -2.55 2.81 0.20
CA LEU A 122 -3.99 2.97 0.27
C LEU A 122 -4.45 4.40 -0.05
N THR A 123 -3.54 5.36 -0.13
CA THR A 123 -3.84 6.78 -0.35
C THR A 123 -4.29 7.05 -1.78
N VAL A 124 -3.57 6.53 -2.79
CA VAL A 124 -3.94 6.73 -4.20
C VAL A 124 -5.28 6.07 -4.54
N PRO A 125 -5.53 4.79 -4.17
CA PRO A 125 -6.86 4.18 -4.33
C PRO A 125 -7.97 4.94 -3.60
N PHE A 126 -7.68 5.49 -2.42
CA PHE A 126 -8.62 6.30 -1.68
C PHE A 126 -8.94 7.64 -2.39
N ALA A 127 -7.93 8.33 -2.90
CA ALA A 127 -8.15 9.55 -3.69
C ALA A 127 -9.07 9.29 -4.91
N ARG A 128 -8.83 8.18 -5.64
CA ARG A 128 -9.73 7.76 -6.72
C ARG A 128 -11.14 7.48 -6.20
N PHE A 129 -11.26 6.77 -5.07
CA PHE A 129 -12.56 6.47 -4.43
C PHE A 129 -13.32 7.76 -4.12
N VAL A 130 -12.67 8.75 -3.49
CA VAL A 130 -13.30 10.05 -3.18
C VAL A 130 -13.81 10.76 -4.41
N VAL A 131 -13.03 10.77 -5.50
CA VAL A 131 -13.45 11.41 -6.78
C VAL A 131 -14.66 10.70 -7.37
N GLN A 132 -14.67 9.36 -7.39
CA GLN A 132 -15.74 8.56 -7.97
C GLN A 132 -17.05 8.61 -7.17
N HIS A 133 -16.97 8.76 -5.84
CA HIS A 133 -18.12 8.77 -4.95
C HIS A 133 -18.43 10.15 -4.37
N ARG A 134 -17.91 11.22 -5.01
CA ARG A 134 -17.98 12.58 -4.48
C ARG A 134 -19.40 13.01 -4.09
N GLU A 135 -20.39 12.67 -4.90
CA GLU A 135 -21.80 13.05 -4.68
C GLU A 135 -22.48 12.25 -3.55
N GLU A 136 -21.89 11.11 -3.17
CA GLU A 136 -22.42 10.21 -2.13
C GLU A 136 -21.80 10.48 -0.76
N LEU A 137 -20.62 11.15 -0.73
CA LEU A 137 -19.85 11.37 0.49
C LEU A 137 -20.32 12.60 1.24
N GLN A 138 -20.63 12.40 2.52
CA GLN A 138 -20.89 13.51 3.45
C GLN A 138 -19.56 14.02 4.02
N LEU A 139 -19.27 15.30 3.85
CA LEU A 139 -18.06 15.93 4.37
C LEU A 139 -18.31 16.56 5.76
N PRO A 140 -17.33 16.55 6.68
CA PRO A 140 -16.04 15.89 6.55
C PRO A 140 -16.19 14.37 6.57
N PHE A 141 -15.50 13.68 5.64
CA PHE A 141 -15.50 12.23 5.54
C PHE A 141 -14.27 11.66 6.24
N LYS A 142 -14.50 10.87 7.30
CA LYS A 142 -13.48 10.15 8.05
C LYS A 142 -13.51 8.69 7.66
N ARG A 143 -12.42 8.18 7.09
CA ARG A 143 -12.32 6.78 6.69
C ARG A 143 -11.12 6.10 7.30
N PHE A 144 -11.18 4.78 7.44
CA PHE A 144 -9.99 3.95 7.63
C PHE A 144 -9.99 2.74 6.71
N GLN A 145 -8.80 2.21 6.44
CA GLN A 145 -8.58 0.96 5.71
C GLN A 145 -7.52 0.13 6.42
N ILE A 146 -7.75 -1.18 6.49
CA ILE A 146 -6.77 -2.16 6.97
C ILE A 146 -6.68 -3.22 5.90
N GLN A 147 -5.75 -3.03 4.95
CA GLN A 147 -5.64 -3.85 3.76
C GLN A 147 -4.18 -4.08 3.37
N PRO A 148 -3.88 -5.18 2.62
CA PRO A 148 -2.53 -5.42 2.12
C PRO A 148 -2.17 -4.46 0.99
N VAL A 149 -0.87 -4.15 0.90
CA VAL A 149 -0.24 -3.40 -0.19
C VAL A 149 1.01 -4.13 -0.65
N TRP A 150 1.46 -3.81 -1.87
CA TRP A 150 2.58 -4.50 -2.51
C TRP A 150 3.61 -3.51 -3.02
N ARG A 151 4.87 -3.70 -2.63
CA ARG A 151 6.00 -2.87 -3.10
C ARG A 151 7.12 -3.74 -3.64
N ALA A 152 7.61 -3.40 -4.83
CA ALA A 152 8.68 -4.14 -5.49
C ALA A 152 10.08 -3.87 -4.88
N ASP A 153 10.14 -3.35 -3.69
CA ASP A 153 11.36 -3.11 -2.92
C ASP A 153 12.26 -4.33 -2.80
N ARG A 154 13.55 -4.09 -2.58
CA ARG A 154 14.48 -5.16 -2.21
C ARG A 154 14.12 -5.67 -0.82
N PRO A 155 13.72 -6.94 -0.67
CA PRO A 155 13.35 -7.49 0.63
C PRO A 155 14.55 -7.51 1.58
N GLN A 156 14.31 -7.11 2.83
CA GLN A 156 15.28 -7.18 3.93
C GLN A 156 14.55 -7.45 5.24
N LYS A 157 15.28 -7.64 6.33
CA LYS A 157 14.68 -7.89 7.65
C LYS A 157 13.71 -6.75 8.01
N GLY A 158 12.43 -7.10 8.26
CA GLY A 158 11.38 -6.15 8.58
C GLY A 158 10.76 -5.42 7.38
N ARG A 159 11.26 -5.62 6.16
CA ARG A 159 10.73 -5.01 4.93
C ARG A 159 10.30 -6.08 3.94
N TYR A 160 9.00 -6.26 3.83
CA TYR A 160 8.37 -7.22 2.95
C TYR A 160 7.86 -6.56 1.67
N ARG A 161 7.63 -7.37 0.64
CA ARG A 161 6.97 -6.94 -0.60
C ARG A 161 5.45 -6.94 -0.52
N GLU A 162 4.91 -7.70 0.41
CA GLU A 162 3.50 -7.72 0.78
C GLU A 162 3.37 -7.45 2.27
N PHE A 163 2.61 -6.43 2.63
CA PHE A 163 2.37 -6.06 4.03
C PHE A 163 1.06 -5.31 4.17
N TYR A 164 0.55 -5.21 5.40
CA TYR A 164 -0.67 -4.47 5.68
C TYR A 164 -0.36 -3.03 6.05
N GLN A 165 -1.16 -2.11 5.51
CA GLN A 165 -1.29 -0.75 6.01
C GLN A 165 -2.59 -0.59 6.79
N CYS A 166 -2.54 0.23 7.83
CA CYS A 166 -3.69 0.65 8.63
C CYS A 166 -3.74 2.17 8.53
N ASP A 167 -4.49 2.67 7.56
CA ASP A 167 -4.53 4.09 7.21
C ASP A 167 -5.84 4.71 7.69
N ALA A 168 -5.76 5.92 8.21
CA ALA A 168 -6.91 6.75 8.58
C ALA A 168 -6.75 8.14 7.96
N ASP A 169 -7.79 8.61 7.28
CA ASP A 169 -7.79 9.92 6.60
C ASP A 169 -9.09 10.69 6.87
N VAL A 170 -8.97 12.01 6.79
CA VAL A 170 -10.09 12.95 6.83
C VAL A 170 -10.08 13.77 5.56
N VAL A 171 -11.21 13.85 4.87
CA VAL A 171 -11.40 14.67 3.68
C VAL A 171 -12.51 15.69 3.90
N GLY A 172 -12.30 16.92 3.42
CA GLY A 172 -13.30 18.01 3.50
C GLY A 172 -13.25 18.80 4.81
N SER A 173 -12.07 18.83 5.47
CA SER A 173 -11.82 19.69 6.64
C SER A 173 -10.34 20.10 6.68
N ASP A 174 -10.07 21.37 6.88
CA ASP A 174 -8.73 21.98 7.04
C ASP A 174 -8.41 22.25 8.51
N SER A 175 -9.26 21.78 9.43
CA SER A 175 -9.04 21.97 10.86
C SER A 175 -7.83 21.17 11.35
N LEU A 176 -6.88 21.84 12.01
CA LEU A 176 -5.74 21.19 12.67
C LEU A 176 -6.15 20.28 13.85
N LEU A 177 -7.42 20.32 14.25
CA LEU A 177 -7.95 19.34 15.22
C LEU A 177 -7.97 17.93 14.65
N ASN A 178 -7.95 17.76 13.33
CA ASN A 178 -7.84 16.45 12.72
C ASN A 178 -6.48 15.79 13.02
N GLU A 179 -5.39 16.55 13.00
CA GLU A 179 -4.05 16.06 13.36
C GLU A 179 -3.98 15.69 14.84
N VAL A 180 -4.60 16.50 15.71
CA VAL A 180 -4.69 16.21 17.15
C VAL A 180 -5.45 14.91 17.38
N GLU A 181 -6.57 14.71 16.69
CA GLU A 181 -7.37 13.49 16.78
C GLU A 181 -6.58 12.26 16.31
N LEU A 182 -5.84 12.37 15.19
CA LEU A 182 -4.99 11.28 14.70
C LEU A 182 -3.89 10.92 15.72
N LEU A 183 -3.29 11.90 16.39
CA LEU A 183 -2.32 11.66 17.46
C LEU A 183 -2.96 10.93 18.66
N GLN A 184 -4.18 11.31 19.04
CA GLN A 184 -4.93 10.64 20.10
C GLN A 184 -5.28 9.20 19.73
N ILE A 185 -5.66 8.95 18.48
CA ILE A 185 -5.90 7.59 17.95
C ILE A 185 -4.65 6.74 18.09
N ILE A 186 -3.49 7.26 17.65
CA ILE A 186 -2.20 6.55 17.74
C ILE A 186 -1.90 6.20 19.21
N ASP A 187 -1.95 7.17 20.10
CA ASP A 187 -1.70 6.97 21.53
C ASP A 187 -2.65 5.92 22.11
N GLN A 188 -3.94 6.01 21.80
CA GLN A 188 -4.95 5.07 22.32
C GLN A 188 -4.76 3.65 21.79
N VAL A 189 -4.42 3.46 20.51
CA VAL A 189 -4.12 2.15 19.93
C VAL A 189 -2.94 1.51 20.67
N PHE A 190 -1.83 2.23 20.81
CA PHE A 190 -0.63 1.68 21.45
C PHE A 190 -0.82 1.42 22.94
N ARG A 191 -1.59 2.26 23.63
CA ARG A 191 -1.98 1.99 25.04
C ARG A 191 -2.78 0.70 25.17
N ARG A 192 -3.77 0.47 24.30
CA ARG A 192 -4.57 -0.76 24.34
C ARG A 192 -3.74 -2.01 24.00
N LEU A 193 -2.79 -1.87 23.08
CA LEU A 193 -1.82 -2.93 22.75
C LEU A 193 -0.74 -3.10 23.82
N ARG A 194 -0.70 -2.25 24.87
CA ARG A 194 0.31 -2.23 25.93
C ARG A 194 1.75 -2.04 25.41
N ILE A 195 1.89 -1.27 24.34
CA ILE A 195 3.19 -0.94 23.74
C ILE A 195 3.53 0.51 24.09
N ARG A 196 4.66 0.72 24.74
CA ARG A 196 5.18 2.07 25.00
C ARG A 196 5.79 2.64 23.72
N VAL A 197 5.33 3.83 23.33
CA VAL A 197 5.82 4.51 22.12
C VAL A 197 6.16 5.97 22.45
N ALA A 198 7.06 6.54 21.69
CA ALA A 198 7.31 7.97 21.62
C ALA A 198 6.80 8.48 20.25
N ILE A 199 5.86 9.41 20.26
CA ILE A 199 5.34 10.03 19.05
C ILE A 199 6.26 11.20 18.71
N LYS A 200 6.98 11.12 17.59
CA LYS A 200 7.77 12.23 17.05
C LYS A 200 6.90 13.03 16.08
N LEU A 201 6.65 14.29 16.42
CA LEU A 201 5.88 15.21 15.59
C LEU A 201 6.80 16.25 14.96
N ASN A 202 6.60 16.50 13.67
CA ASN A 202 7.31 17.53 12.95
C ASN A 202 6.37 18.29 12.01
N ASN A 203 6.77 19.47 11.60
CA ASN A 203 6.07 20.29 10.62
C ASN A 203 7.07 20.78 9.57
N ARG A 204 6.73 20.62 8.28
CA ARG A 204 7.59 21.05 7.18
C ARG A 204 7.95 22.54 7.24
N LYS A 205 7.05 23.39 7.80
CA LYS A 205 7.34 24.82 7.99
C LYS A 205 8.48 25.05 8.98
N VAL A 206 8.63 24.20 10.01
CA VAL A 206 9.77 24.27 10.93
C VAL A 206 11.08 23.97 10.20
N LEU A 207 11.07 22.93 9.37
CA LEU A 207 12.25 22.57 8.55
C LEU A 207 12.58 23.66 7.53
N ALA A 208 11.56 24.26 6.90
CA ALA A 208 11.75 25.39 5.99
C ALA A 208 12.35 26.60 6.72
N GLY A 209 11.83 26.94 7.91
CA GLY A 209 12.39 28.01 8.73
C GLY A 209 13.84 27.78 9.15
N ILE A 210 14.24 26.51 9.41
CA ILE A 210 15.65 26.16 9.65
C ILE A 210 16.48 26.42 8.39
N ALA A 211 16.00 25.99 7.20
CA ALA A 211 16.70 26.22 5.93
C ALA A 211 16.87 27.72 5.64
N GLU A 212 15.86 28.53 5.91
CA GLU A 212 15.92 29.99 5.81
C GLU A 212 16.94 30.60 6.78
N LEU A 213 16.92 30.15 8.04
CA LEU A 213 17.81 30.64 9.10
C LEU A 213 19.30 30.42 8.76
N ILE A 214 19.62 29.28 8.13
CA ILE A 214 20.99 28.97 7.70
C ILE A 214 21.34 29.55 6.32
N GLY A 215 20.45 30.32 5.70
CA GLY A 215 20.67 30.95 4.38
C GLY A 215 20.63 30.02 3.20
N ALA A 216 19.97 28.86 3.29
CA ALA A 216 19.91 27.86 2.23
C ALA A 216 18.46 27.34 1.99
N PRO A 217 17.47 28.23 1.73
CA PRO A 217 16.07 27.83 1.57
C PRO A 217 15.84 26.94 0.35
N ASP A 218 16.65 27.09 -0.69
CA ASP A 218 16.66 26.27 -1.92
C ASP A 218 17.13 24.83 -1.70
N LYS A 219 17.84 24.56 -0.59
CA LYS A 219 18.36 23.23 -0.23
C LYS A 219 17.51 22.48 0.80
N LEU A 220 16.26 22.85 0.95
CA LEU A 220 15.36 22.22 1.93
C LEU A 220 15.31 20.68 1.78
N ILE A 221 15.27 20.17 0.56
CA ILE A 221 15.23 18.73 0.29
C ILE A 221 16.53 18.06 0.75
N ASP A 222 17.67 18.62 0.41
CA ASP A 222 18.98 18.06 0.79
C ASP A 222 19.15 18.05 2.32
N ILE A 223 18.72 19.13 2.97
CA ILE A 223 18.75 19.27 4.43
C ILE A 223 17.86 18.23 5.09
N THR A 224 16.63 18.03 4.60
CA THR A 224 15.71 17.04 5.16
C THR A 224 16.20 15.62 4.96
N VAL A 225 16.77 15.30 3.80
CA VAL A 225 17.39 13.98 3.52
C VAL A 225 18.61 13.74 4.42
N ALA A 226 19.39 14.78 4.73
CA ALA A 226 20.52 14.67 5.65
C ALA A 226 20.07 14.40 7.09
N ILE A 227 19.03 15.10 7.56
CA ILE A 227 18.45 14.92 8.90
C ILE A 227 17.85 13.51 9.06
N ASP A 228 17.23 12.97 8.02
CA ASP A 228 16.61 11.62 8.06
C ASP A 228 17.65 10.48 8.19
N LYS A 229 18.91 10.76 7.95
CA LYS A 229 20.03 9.78 8.06
C LYS A 229 20.72 9.77 9.42
N ILE A 230 20.36 10.71 10.31
CA ILE A 230 20.89 10.81 11.69
C ILE A 230 19.99 10.01 12.63
#